data_4fdc740bb5415ded74f6e077972ffb93
#
_entry.id   4fdc740bb5415ded74f6e077972ffb93
#
_cell.length_a   1.000
_cell.length_b   1.000
_cell.length_c   1.000
_cell.angle_alpha   90.00
_cell.angle_beta   90.00
_cell.angle_gamma   90.00
#
_symmetry.space_group_name_H-M   'P 1'
#
loop_
_entity.id
_entity.type
_entity.pdbx_description
1 polymer ?
#
loop_
_entity_poly.entity_id
_entity_poly.type
_entity_poly.pdbx_seq_one_letter_code
_entity_poly.pdbx_strand_id
1 'polypeptide(L)'
;MPNIMAVVKLTKCTFDEWNELQKDEDMDGLWCRDVMVAKVDDHTAIVCMEAFDRHLMETLFSDPAMKEATETYGIEHTFYELKPASTP
;
A
#
# COMPACT_ATOMS: atom_id res chain seq x y z
N MET A 1 -12.87 0.00 10.05
CA MET A 1 -12.82 1.15 9.13
C MET A 1 -11.39 1.41 8.68
N PRO A 2 -11.17 1.76 7.43
CA PRO A 2 -9.82 2.10 6.97
C PRO A 2 -9.24 3.28 7.77
N ASN A 3 -7.99 3.18 8.16
CA ASN A 3 -7.29 4.25 8.86
C ASN A 3 -6.01 4.70 8.16
N ILE A 4 -5.61 3.98 7.11
CA ILE A 4 -4.45 4.32 6.28
C ILE A 4 -4.85 4.26 4.81
N MET A 5 -4.37 5.23 4.05
CA MET A 5 -4.44 5.23 2.59
C MET A 5 -3.01 5.36 2.04
N ALA A 6 -2.66 4.50 1.11
CA ALA A 6 -1.40 4.60 0.39
C ALA A 6 -1.69 5.00 -1.06
N VAL A 7 -1.02 6.04 -1.53
CA VAL A 7 -0.98 6.36 -2.95
C VAL A 7 0.28 5.73 -3.50
N VAL A 8 0.12 4.85 -4.48
CA VAL A 8 1.21 4.06 -5.06
C VAL A 8 1.47 4.57 -6.47
N LYS A 9 2.66 5.07 -6.70
CA LYS A 9 3.14 5.49 -8.03
C LYS A 9 4.06 4.42 -8.60
N LEU A 10 3.82 4.04 -9.85
CA LEU A 10 4.54 2.97 -10.53
C LEU A 10 5.32 3.56 -11.71
N THR A 11 6.64 3.60 -11.62
CA THR A 11 7.49 4.21 -12.65
C THR A 11 8.11 3.19 -13.60
N LYS A 12 8.21 1.93 -13.20
CA LYS A 12 8.85 0.87 -13.98
C LYS A 12 7.94 -0.34 -14.26
N CYS A 13 6.70 -0.29 -13.83
CA CYS A 13 5.71 -1.33 -14.10
C CYS A 13 4.33 -0.73 -14.24
N THR A 14 3.38 -1.54 -14.72
CA THR A 14 1.99 -1.13 -14.82
C THR A 14 1.20 -1.56 -13.59
N PHE A 15 0.01 -1.00 -13.43
CA PHE A 15 -0.91 -1.41 -12.36
C PHE A 15 -1.17 -2.92 -12.40
N ASP A 16 -1.41 -3.49 -13.58
CA ASP A 16 -1.72 -4.92 -13.68
C ASP A 16 -0.54 -5.79 -13.22
N GLU A 17 0.68 -5.41 -13.59
CA GLU A 17 1.90 -6.11 -13.13
C GLU A 17 2.07 -6.00 -11.63
N TRP A 18 1.92 -4.80 -11.08
CA TRP A 18 2.01 -4.56 -9.64
C TRP A 18 0.92 -5.31 -8.87
N ASN A 19 -0.32 -5.31 -9.39
CA ASN A 19 -1.44 -5.99 -8.74
C ASN A 19 -1.21 -7.50 -8.64
N GLU A 20 -0.61 -8.10 -9.66
CA GLU A 20 -0.24 -9.52 -9.62
C GLU A 20 0.83 -9.80 -8.55
N LEU A 21 1.80 -8.91 -8.40
CA LEU A 21 2.81 -9.02 -7.34
C LEU A 21 2.18 -8.93 -5.95
N GLN A 22 1.18 -8.07 -5.78
CA GLN A 22 0.49 -7.91 -4.49
C GLN A 22 -0.29 -9.16 -4.10
N LYS A 23 -0.80 -9.92 -5.04
CA LYS A 23 -1.55 -11.15 -4.77
C LYS A 23 -0.66 -12.24 -4.16
N ASP A 24 0.62 -12.25 -4.50
CA ASP A 24 1.57 -13.21 -3.96
C ASP A 24 2.02 -12.87 -2.54
N GLU A 25 1.76 -11.65 -2.10
CA GLU A 25 2.09 -11.18 -0.75
C GLU A 25 0.82 -11.09 0.09
N ASP A 26 0.60 -12.09 0.94
CA ASP A 26 -0.54 -12.10 1.85
C ASP A 26 -0.22 -11.24 3.08
N MET A 27 -0.49 -9.95 2.97
CA MET A 27 -0.31 -9.01 4.08
C MET A 27 -1.56 -8.89 4.95
N ASP A 28 -2.70 -9.37 4.46
CA ASP A 28 -3.96 -9.28 5.19
C ASP A 28 -3.89 -10.15 6.45
N GLY A 29 -4.17 -9.55 7.58
CA GLY A 29 -4.08 -10.22 8.88
C GLY A 29 -2.72 -10.17 9.55
N LEU A 30 -1.66 -9.68 8.87
CA LEU A 30 -0.33 -9.55 9.46
C LEU A 30 -0.17 -8.24 10.24
N TRP A 31 -0.40 -7.11 9.59
CA TRP A 31 -0.38 -5.79 10.21
C TRP A 31 -1.56 -4.91 9.80
N CYS A 32 -2.34 -5.37 8.86
CA CYS A 32 -3.52 -4.69 8.35
C CYS A 32 -4.60 -5.70 7.97
N ARG A 33 -5.80 -5.21 7.73
CA ARG A 33 -6.93 -5.99 7.26
C ARG A 33 -7.85 -5.10 6.41
N ASP A 34 -8.82 -5.72 5.75
CA ASP A 34 -9.81 -5.03 4.91
C ASP A 34 -9.14 -4.18 3.83
N VAL A 35 -8.15 -4.76 3.18
CA VAL A 35 -7.38 -4.09 2.12
C VAL A 35 -8.24 -3.91 0.89
N MET A 36 -8.37 -2.65 0.44
CA MET A 36 -9.07 -2.29 -0.78
C MET A 36 -8.09 -1.62 -1.73
N VAL A 37 -8.09 -2.08 -2.99
CA VAL A 37 -7.22 -1.55 -4.02
C VAL A 37 -8.06 -0.91 -5.12
N ALA A 38 -7.72 0.30 -5.52
CA ALA A 38 -8.35 1.00 -6.62
C ALA A 38 -7.31 1.40 -7.66
N LYS A 39 -7.61 1.15 -8.92
CA LYS A 39 -6.80 1.60 -10.04
C LYS A 39 -7.19 3.04 -10.37
N VAL A 40 -6.22 3.95 -10.35
CA VAL A 40 -6.42 5.33 -10.79
C VAL A 40 -6.08 5.44 -12.29
N ASP A 41 -4.91 4.93 -12.66
CA ASP A 41 -4.48 4.78 -14.05
C ASP A 41 -3.45 3.64 -14.13
N ASP A 42 -2.81 3.44 -15.29
CA ASP A 42 -1.87 2.34 -15.49
C ASP A 42 -0.63 2.42 -14.58
N HIS A 43 -0.37 3.57 -13.99
CA HIS A 43 0.83 3.83 -13.18
C HIS A 43 0.51 4.38 -11.80
N THR A 44 -0.75 4.33 -11.39
CA THR A 44 -1.17 4.87 -10.09
C THR A 44 -2.26 4.00 -9.48
N ALA A 45 -2.06 3.62 -8.22
CA ALA A 45 -3.06 2.89 -7.44
C ALA A 45 -3.30 3.59 -6.11
N ILE A 46 -4.47 3.37 -5.55
CA ILE A 46 -4.80 3.77 -4.19
C ILE A 46 -5.15 2.51 -3.41
N VAL A 47 -4.53 2.36 -2.25
CA VAL A 47 -4.77 1.23 -1.35
C VAL A 47 -5.27 1.79 -0.02
N CYS A 48 -6.44 1.34 0.41
CA CYS A 48 -6.97 1.68 1.73
C CYS A 48 -6.99 0.43 2.58
N MET A 49 -6.66 0.57 3.84
CA MET A 49 -6.57 -0.55 4.75
C MET A 49 -6.79 -0.13 6.20
N GLU A 50 -7.15 -1.08 7.05
CA GLU A 50 -7.14 -0.89 8.49
C GLU A 50 -5.82 -1.44 9.04
N ALA A 51 -4.90 -0.55 9.38
CA ALA A 51 -3.62 -0.94 9.98
C ALA A 51 -3.82 -1.05 11.50
N PHE A 52 -3.61 -2.24 12.04
CA PHE A 52 -3.75 -2.50 13.49
C PHE A 52 -2.40 -2.67 14.17
N ASP A 53 -1.31 -2.79 13.42
CA ASP A 53 0.05 -2.86 13.95
C ASP A 53 0.96 -1.92 13.15
N ARG A 54 0.97 -0.65 13.56
CA ARG A 54 1.77 0.41 12.91
C ARG A 54 3.26 0.16 13.02
N HIS A 55 3.70 -0.42 14.14
CA HIS A 55 5.10 -0.70 14.36
C HIS A 55 5.60 -1.75 13.36
N LEU A 56 4.85 -2.81 13.17
CA LEU A 56 5.21 -3.84 12.19
C LEU A 56 5.17 -3.30 10.77
N MET A 57 4.19 -2.46 10.45
CA MET A 57 4.10 -1.77 9.17
C MET A 57 5.39 -0.97 8.89
N GLU A 58 5.81 -0.13 9.85
CA GLU A 58 7.02 0.69 9.71
C GLU A 58 8.26 -0.18 9.56
N THR A 59 8.34 -1.27 10.32
CA THR A 59 9.47 -2.21 10.26
C THR A 59 9.56 -2.85 8.88
N LEU A 60 8.44 -3.31 8.32
CA LEU A 60 8.42 -3.95 7.01
C LEU A 60 8.78 -2.99 5.88
N PHE A 61 8.26 -1.77 5.92
CA PHE A 61 8.56 -0.77 4.89
C PHE A 61 9.96 -0.17 5.02
N SER A 62 10.62 -0.37 6.16
CA SER A 62 12.02 0.04 6.37
C SER A 62 13.01 -1.09 6.08
N ASP A 63 12.54 -2.30 5.80
CA ASP A 63 13.38 -3.44 5.51
C ASP A 63 14.16 -3.24 4.21
N PRO A 64 15.49 -3.53 4.17
CA PRO A 64 16.28 -3.40 2.95
C PRO A 64 15.74 -4.19 1.77
N ALA A 65 15.16 -5.37 2.00
CA ALA A 65 14.55 -6.19 0.94
C ALA A 65 13.34 -5.48 0.32
N MET A 66 12.53 -4.80 1.13
CA MET A 66 11.40 -4.01 0.64
C MET A 66 11.90 -2.82 -0.20
N LYS A 67 12.94 -2.14 0.25
CA LYS A 67 13.54 -1.03 -0.49
C LYS A 67 14.08 -1.48 -1.84
N GLU A 68 14.76 -2.61 -1.88
CA GLU A 68 15.27 -3.18 -3.12
C GLU A 68 14.14 -3.52 -4.09
N ALA A 69 13.07 -4.13 -3.60
CA ALA A 69 11.90 -4.46 -4.41
C ALA A 69 11.23 -3.20 -4.96
N THR A 70 11.07 -2.16 -4.13
CA THR A 70 10.45 -0.90 -4.58
C THR A 70 11.30 -0.19 -5.62
N GLU A 71 12.62 -0.25 -5.50
CA GLU A 71 13.53 0.31 -6.51
C GLU A 71 13.48 -0.47 -7.81
N THR A 72 13.47 -1.81 -7.73
CA THR A 72 13.43 -2.68 -8.91
C THR A 72 12.18 -2.45 -9.75
N TYR A 73 11.03 -2.33 -9.12
CA TYR A 73 9.74 -2.13 -9.80
C TYR A 73 9.33 -0.66 -9.93
N GLY A 74 10.13 0.25 -9.39
CA GLY A 74 9.85 1.68 -9.44
C GLY A 74 8.59 2.06 -8.68
N ILE A 75 8.43 1.52 -7.46
CA ILE A 75 7.24 1.74 -6.64
C ILE A 75 7.51 2.86 -5.63
N GLU A 76 6.67 3.88 -5.64
CA GLU A 76 6.72 4.97 -4.67
C GLU A 76 5.43 4.96 -3.85
N HIS A 77 5.58 4.86 -2.53
CA HIS A 77 4.45 4.89 -1.61
C HIS A 77 4.35 6.24 -0.90
N THR A 78 3.16 6.81 -0.86
CA THR A 78 2.85 7.95 0.00
C THR A 78 1.70 7.56 0.91
N PHE A 79 1.94 7.60 2.22
CA PHE A 79 0.96 7.18 3.21
C PHE A 79 0.23 8.37 3.81
N TYR A 80 -1.07 8.23 3.98
CA TYR A 80 -1.93 9.23 4.63
C TYR A 80 -2.72 8.56 5.74
N GLU A 81 -2.88 9.26 6.83
CA GLU A 81 -3.80 8.83 7.90
C GLU A 81 -5.21 9.28 7.55
N LEU A 82 -6.16 8.33 7.64
CA LEU A 82 -7.56 8.63 7.41
C LEU A 82 -8.25 8.86 8.75
N LYS A 83 -8.95 9.98 8.86
CA LYS A 83 -9.75 10.31 10.02
C LYS A 83 -11.20 10.46 9.59
N PRO A 84 -12.15 10.03 10.43
CA PRO A 84 -13.56 10.25 10.13
C PRO A 84 -13.84 11.75 9.91
N ALA A 85 -14.58 12.04 8.85
CA ALA A 85 -14.99 13.42 8.61
C ALA A 85 -16.00 13.87 9.67
N SER A 86 -15.87 15.12 10.10
CA SER A 86 -16.90 15.71 10.95
C SER A 86 -18.17 15.84 10.14
N THR A 87 -19.27 15.26 10.62
CA THR A 87 -20.57 15.46 10.00
C THR A 87 -21.22 16.72 10.56
N PRO A 88 -21.76 17.59 9.68
CA PRO A 88 -22.48 18.77 10.13
C PRO A 88 -23.77 18.40 10.88
#